data_bb26aec72501c660c44e81a0212add7c
#
_entry.id   bb26aec72501c660c44e81a0212add7c
#
_cell.length_a   1.000
_cell.length_b   1.000
_cell.length_c   1.000
_cell.angle_alpha   90.00
_cell.angle_beta   90.00
_cell.angle_gamma   90.00
#
_symmetry.space_group_name_H-M   'P 1'
#
loop_
_entity.id
_entity.type
_entity.pdbx_description
1 polymer ?
#
loop_
_entity_poly.entity_id
_entity_poly.type
_entity_poly.pdbx_seq_one_letter_code
_entity_poly.pdbx_strand_id
1 'polypeptide(L)'
;MPRSAEGFVTGLVLAAGGSRRLGEPKQLLPYGSGTLLDRALDTARGSGFDQLVVALGGSSEEVRAKVDLSGAEVVENPEYGGGCSSTIAVGLDAVDPRCQVLVLMLGDQPGVTPATVRALVAGRGDDTAMAVCRYDDGRGHPLAFGRALFEDLRELHGDKAVWKLMDRLGDEVVEVRVPGSIPRDVDTREDYEAILAAVEAS
;
A
#
# COMPACT_ATOMS: atom_id res chain seq x y z
N MET A 1 9.81 -15.66 18.05
CA MET A 1 10.86 -15.20 17.13
C MET A 1 11.34 -13.84 17.61
N PRO A 2 12.64 -13.62 17.84
CA PRO A 2 13.12 -12.29 18.17
C PRO A 2 12.81 -11.39 16.98
N ARG A 3 12.19 -10.22 17.25
CA ARG A 3 12.00 -9.15 16.26
C ARG A 3 13.37 -8.67 15.82
N SER A 4 13.57 -8.57 14.52
CA SER A 4 14.77 -8.01 13.91
C SER A 4 14.97 -6.55 14.31
N ALA A 5 16.18 -6.03 14.12
CA ALA A 5 16.61 -4.68 14.48
C ALA A 5 15.87 -3.52 13.77
N GLU A 6 14.82 -3.82 13.01
CA GLU A 6 14.13 -2.90 12.08
C GLU A 6 13.29 -1.80 12.75
N GLY A 7 13.18 -1.79 14.09
CA GLY A 7 12.39 -0.81 14.82
C GLY A 7 10.87 -1.01 14.64
N PHE A 8 10.08 0.04 14.92
CA PHE A 8 8.62 0.06 14.80
C PHE A 8 8.20 0.25 13.33
N VAL A 9 7.46 -0.70 12.78
CA VAL A 9 7.03 -0.71 11.36
C VAL A 9 5.53 -0.43 11.27
N THR A 10 5.15 0.59 10.51
CA THR A 10 3.75 0.90 10.20
C THR A 10 3.43 0.53 8.76
N GLY A 11 2.35 -0.23 8.56
CA GLY A 11 1.73 -0.43 7.25
C GLY A 11 0.69 0.65 6.98
N LEU A 12 0.77 1.34 5.84
CA LEU A 12 -0.23 2.29 5.36
C LEU A 12 -0.86 1.75 4.08
N VAL A 13 -2.15 1.42 4.15
CA VAL A 13 -2.94 0.96 2.98
C VAL A 13 -3.70 2.14 2.41
N LEU A 14 -3.41 2.51 1.17
CA LEU A 14 -4.13 3.56 0.44
C LEU A 14 -5.37 2.98 -0.22
N ALA A 15 -6.54 3.39 0.23
CA ALA A 15 -7.84 2.93 -0.25
C ALA A 15 -8.82 4.09 -0.53
N ALA A 16 -8.29 5.31 -0.79
CA ALA A 16 -9.09 6.52 -0.99
C ALA A 16 -9.53 6.76 -2.45
N GLY A 17 -9.11 5.91 -3.40
CA GLY A 17 -9.37 6.08 -4.82
C GLY A 17 -10.87 6.18 -5.16
N GLY A 18 -11.25 7.18 -5.97
CA GLY A 18 -12.65 7.48 -6.30
C GLY A 18 -13.29 6.58 -7.38
N SER A 19 -12.60 5.54 -7.88
CA SER A 19 -13.10 4.51 -8.81
C SER A 19 -13.90 5.02 -10.03
N ARG A 20 -13.55 6.20 -10.55
CA ARG A 20 -14.33 6.92 -11.58
C ARG A 20 -14.58 6.12 -12.86
N ARG A 21 -13.62 5.26 -13.25
CA ARG A 21 -13.72 4.43 -14.47
C ARG A 21 -14.56 3.19 -14.29
N LEU A 22 -14.67 2.68 -13.06
CA LEU A 22 -15.46 1.51 -12.71
C LEU A 22 -16.94 1.83 -12.46
N GLY A 23 -17.27 3.07 -12.06
CA GLY A 23 -18.63 3.48 -11.73
C GLY A 23 -19.15 2.96 -10.39
N GLU A 24 -18.35 2.18 -9.67
CA GLU A 24 -18.62 1.65 -8.34
C GLU A 24 -17.30 1.61 -7.51
N PRO A 25 -17.36 1.65 -6.17
CA PRO A 25 -16.17 1.62 -5.34
C PRO A 25 -15.36 0.33 -5.55
N LYS A 26 -14.14 0.44 -6.13
CA LYS A 26 -13.27 -0.72 -6.36
C LYS A 26 -12.91 -1.48 -5.09
N GLN A 27 -12.84 -0.77 -3.97
CA GLN A 27 -12.61 -1.33 -2.65
C GLN A 27 -13.60 -2.44 -2.29
N LEU A 28 -14.84 -2.33 -2.79
CA LEU A 28 -15.97 -3.22 -2.50
C LEU A 28 -16.19 -4.30 -3.57
N LEU A 29 -15.39 -4.33 -4.63
CA LEU A 29 -15.50 -5.38 -5.65
C LEU A 29 -15.23 -6.75 -5.02
N PRO A 30 -16.09 -7.78 -5.28
CA PRO A 30 -15.91 -9.12 -4.75
C PRO A 30 -14.55 -9.71 -5.10
N TYR A 31 -13.86 -10.31 -4.12
CA TYR A 31 -12.62 -11.03 -4.34
C TYR A 31 -12.48 -12.18 -3.32
N GLY A 32 -12.47 -13.40 -3.81
CA GLY A 32 -12.53 -14.59 -2.95
C GLY A 32 -13.78 -14.61 -2.08
N SER A 33 -13.63 -14.68 -0.76
CA SER A 33 -14.74 -14.68 0.21
C SER A 33 -15.10 -13.27 0.72
N GLY A 34 -14.40 -12.23 0.29
CA GLY A 34 -14.60 -10.85 0.72
C GLY A 34 -14.55 -9.86 -0.42
N THR A 35 -13.88 -8.73 -0.20
CA THR A 35 -13.67 -7.65 -1.17
C THR A 35 -12.20 -7.50 -1.54
N LEU A 36 -11.90 -6.69 -2.56
CA LEU A 36 -10.51 -6.33 -2.89
C LEU A 36 -9.79 -5.71 -1.69
N LEU A 37 -10.46 -4.83 -0.96
CA LEU A 37 -9.83 -4.18 0.21
C LEU A 37 -9.65 -5.16 1.38
N ASP A 38 -10.60 -6.09 1.62
CA ASP A 38 -10.41 -7.16 2.61
C ASP A 38 -9.14 -7.95 2.32
N ARG A 39 -8.91 -8.30 1.05
CA ARG A 39 -7.70 -9.02 0.63
C ARG A 39 -6.41 -8.24 0.90
N ALA A 40 -6.39 -6.94 0.61
CA ALA A 40 -5.24 -6.08 0.89
C ALA A 40 -4.99 -5.95 2.41
N LEU A 41 -6.05 -5.80 3.20
CA LEU A 41 -5.97 -5.73 4.66
C LEU A 41 -5.52 -7.06 5.29
N ASP A 42 -5.97 -8.20 4.78
CA ASP A 42 -5.51 -9.52 5.23
C ASP A 42 -4.02 -9.71 4.94
N THR A 43 -3.56 -9.25 3.77
CA THR A 43 -2.13 -9.22 3.46
C THR A 43 -1.36 -8.34 4.45
N ALA A 44 -1.87 -7.15 4.75
CA ALA A 44 -1.25 -6.23 5.70
C ALA A 44 -1.19 -6.83 7.12
N ARG A 45 -2.29 -7.42 7.61
CA ARG A 45 -2.35 -8.10 8.93
C ARG A 45 -1.36 -9.25 9.00
N GLY A 46 -1.25 -10.05 7.93
CA GLY A 46 -0.31 -11.16 7.83
C GLY A 46 1.17 -10.76 7.67
N SER A 47 1.45 -9.46 7.48
CA SER A 47 2.81 -8.97 7.26
C SER A 47 3.60 -8.70 8.54
N GLY A 48 2.92 -8.57 9.69
CA GLY A 48 3.55 -8.41 11.00
C GLY A 48 3.91 -6.97 11.35
N PHE A 49 3.16 -5.99 10.86
CA PHE A 49 3.27 -4.58 11.25
C PHE A 49 2.99 -4.36 12.74
N ASP A 50 3.65 -3.37 13.34
CA ASP A 50 3.37 -2.91 14.70
C ASP A 50 2.13 -2.02 14.75
N GLN A 51 1.86 -1.28 13.66
CA GLN A 51 0.66 -0.50 13.42
C GLN A 51 0.18 -0.71 11.99
N LEU A 52 -1.13 -0.77 11.80
CA LEU A 52 -1.77 -0.77 10.49
C LEU A 52 -2.68 0.46 10.39
N VAL A 53 -2.46 1.29 9.39
CA VAL A 53 -3.30 2.44 9.04
C VAL A 53 -3.95 2.18 7.70
N VAL A 54 -5.24 2.46 7.57
CA VAL A 54 -5.96 2.44 6.30
C VAL A 54 -6.55 3.82 6.01
N ALA A 55 -6.20 4.39 4.86
CA ALA A 55 -6.68 5.70 4.43
C ALA A 55 -7.82 5.53 3.42
N LEU A 56 -9.01 5.95 3.80
CA LEU A 56 -10.24 5.92 3.00
C LEU A 56 -10.51 7.29 2.36
N GLY A 57 -11.43 7.32 1.39
CA GLY A 57 -11.85 8.53 0.68
C GLY A 57 -13.35 8.57 0.42
N GLY A 58 -13.76 8.89 -0.79
CA GLY A 58 -15.15 9.20 -1.14
C GLY A 58 -16.21 8.13 -0.88
N SER A 59 -15.81 6.88 -0.66
CA SER A 59 -16.72 5.77 -0.35
C SER A 59 -16.53 5.25 1.08
N SER A 60 -16.03 6.09 2.00
CA SER A 60 -15.64 5.67 3.35
C SER A 60 -16.81 5.05 4.13
N GLU A 61 -18.01 5.59 4.05
CA GLU A 61 -19.20 5.04 4.73
C GLU A 61 -19.55 3.62 4.25
N GLU A 62 -19.55 3.41 2.92
CA GLU A 62 -19.84 2.09 2.35
C GLU A 62 -18.76 1.06 2.69
N VAL A 63 -17.49 1.48 2.65
CA VAL A 63 -16.35 0.64 3.04
C VAL A 63 -16.45 0.25 4.51
N ARG A 64 -16.72 1.19 5.41
CA ARG A 64 -16.91 0.91 6.84
C ARG A 64 -18.05 -0.05 7.13
N ALA A 65 -19.08 -0.04 6.29
CA ALA A 65 -20.24 -0.92 6.46
C ALA A 65 -20.01 -2.36 5.98
N LYS A 66 -19.04 -2.60 5.07
CA LYS A 66 -18.89 -3.87 4.34
C LYS A 66 -17.54 -4.55 4.50
N VAL A 67 -16.49 -3.80 4.85
CA VAL A 67 -15.10 -4.29 4.94
C VAL A 67 -14.72 -4.50 6.41
N ASP A 68 -14.03 -5.60 6.71
CA ASP A 68 -13.47 -5.80 8.03
C ASP A 68 -12.25 -4.90 8.26
N LEU A 69 -12.46 -3.81 9.00
CA LEU A 69 -11.41 -2.84 9.37
C LEU A 69 -10.78 -3.13 10.73
N SER A 70 -11.07 -4.27 11.34
CA SER A 70 -10.54 -4.62 12.66
C SER A 70 -9.00 -4.65 12.66
N GLY A 71 -8.41 -4.13 13.74
CA GLY A 71 -6.95 -4.05 13.89
C GLY A 71 -6.26 -2.98 13.04
N ALA A 72 -7.02 -2.17 12.29
CA ALA A 72 -6.49 -1.04 11.55
C ALA A 72 -7.01 0.30 12.12
N GLU A 73 -6.14 1.28 12.19
CA GLU A 73 -6.52 2.67 12.41
C GLU A 73 -7.03 3.27 11.11
N VAL A 74 -8.28 3.78 11.12
CA VAL A 74 -8.95 4.27 9.92
C VAL A 74 -8.90 5.77 9.87
N VAL A 75 -8.27 6.33 8.84
CA VAL A 75 -8.27 7.76 8.54
C VAL A 75 -9.05 8.06 7.27
N GLU A 76 -9.62 9.24 7.20
CA GLU A 76 -10.38 9.70 6.03
C GLU A 76 -9.68 10.86 5.35
N ASN A 77 -9.51 10.75 4.04
CA ASN A 77 -9.01 11.82 3.20
C ASN A 77 -10.19 12.54 2.53
N PRO A 78 -10.61 13.72 2.99
CA PRO A 78 -11.68 14.49 2.35
C PRO A 78 -11.26 15.03 0.98
N GLU A 79 -9.94 15.18 0.75
CA GLU A 79 -9.35 15.69 -0.48
C GLU A 79 -8.83 14.58 -1.41
N TYR A 80 -9.45 13.38 -1.35
CA TYR A 80 -9.01 12.22 -2.15
C TYR A 80 -8.95 12.48 -3.67
N GLY A 81 -9.65 13.49 -4.17
CA GLY A 81 -9.57 13.94 -5.56
C GLY A 81 -8.24 14.62 -5.93
N GLY A 82 -7.43 15.01 -4.95
CA GLY A 82 -6.11 15.63 -5.12
C GLY A 82 -4.98 14.67 -5.47
N GLY A 83 -5.29 13.38 -5.60
CA GLY A 83 -4.33 12.32 -5.94
C GLY A 83 -3.78 11.55 -4.75
N CYS A 84 -2.91 10.59 -5.05
CA CYS A 84 -2.32 9.66 -4.07
C CYS A 84 -1.58 10.41 -2.93
N SER A 85 -0.92 11.53 -3.23
CA SER A 85 -0.13 12.29 -2.26
C SER A 85 -0.96 12.84 -1.10
N SER A 86 -2.18 13.34 -1.33
CA SER A 86 -3.05 13.82 -0.26
C SER A 86 -3.44 12.68 0.70
N THR A 87 -3.62 11.48 0.17
CA THR A 87 -3.93 10.29 0.97
C THR A 87 -2.74 9.83 1.81
N ILE A 88 -1.52 9.92 1.26
CA ILE A 88 -0.29 9.64 2.01
C ILE A 88 -0.13 10.63 3.17
N ALA A 89 -0.34 11.93 2.93
CA ALA A 89 -0.20 12.96 3.96
C ALA A 89 -1.16 12.72 5.13
N VAL A 90 -2.45 12.46 4.85
CA VAL A 90 -3.45 12.12 5.88
C VAL A 90 -3.08 10.84 6.63
N GLY A 91 -2.58 9.82 5.91
CA GLY A 91 -2.11 8.58 6.54
C GLY A 91 -0.93 8.79 7.48
N LEU A 92 0.02 9.66 7.11
CA LEU A 92 1.18 10.01 7.93
C LEU A 92 0.80 10.72 9.25
N ASP A 93 -0.32 11.41 9.32
CA ASP A 93 -0.79 12.07 10.55
C ASP A 93 -1.21 11.07 11.62
N ALA A 94 -1.61 9.85 11.23
CA ALA A 94 -1.97 8.76 12.12
C ALA A 94 -0.79 7.82 12.45
N VAL A 95 0.37 8.01 11.82
CA VAL A 95 1.53 7.14 12.05
C VAL A 95 2.08 7.34 13.46
N ASP A 96 2.27 6.23 14.19
CA ASP A 96 2.84 6.24 15.54
C ASP A 96 4.20 6.97 15.56
N PRO A 97 4.45 7.87 16.52
CA PRO A 97 5.72 8.60 16.64
C PRO A 97 6.95 7.71 16.74
N ARG A 98 6.80 6.45 17.16
CA ARG A 98 7.90 5.46 17.22
C ARG A 98 8.24 4.86 15.86
N CYS A 99 7.43 5.08 14.83
CA CYS A 99 7.60 4.49 13.52
C CYS A 99 8.96 4.85 12.92
N GLN A 100 9.72 3.84 12.56
CA GLN A 100 11.01 3.96 11.86
C GLN A 100 10.89 3.62 10.38
N VAL A 101 9.93 2.76 10.04
CA VAL A 101 9.69 2.31 8.66
C VAL A 101 8.20 2.37 8.33
N LEU A 102 7.86 3.12 7.30
CA LEU A 102 6.51 3.14 6.73
C LEU A 102 6.49 2.23 5.50
N VAL A 103 5.58 1.26 5.46
CA VAL A 103 5.33 0.44 4.28
C VAL A 103 4.04 0.90 3.61
N LEU A 104 4.16 1.40 2.38
CA LEU A 104 3.04 1.86 1.56
C LEU A 104 2.49 0.70 0.72
N MET A 105 1.21 0.42 0.90
CA MET A 105 0.47 -0.61 0.15
C MET A 105 -0.73 0.01 -0.55
N LEU A 106 -1.16 -0.61 -1.64
CA LEU A 106 -2.37 -0.19 -2.36
C LEU A 106 -3.52 -1.14 -2.04
N GLY A 107 -4.71 -0.58 -1.78
CA GLY A 107 -5.92 -1.34 -1.44
C GLY A 107 -6.57 -2.05 -2.63
N ASP A 108 -6.04 -1.85 -3.83
CA ASP A 108 -6.52 -2.39 -5.10
C ASP A 108 -5.53 -3.34 -5.78
N GLN A 109 -4.46 -3.76 -5.07
CA GLN A 109 -3.50 -4.76 -5.53
C GLN A 109 -3.61 -6.07 -4.75
N PRO A 110 -4.61 -6.92 -5.01
CA PRO A 110 -4.85 -8.14 -4.25
C PRO A 110 -3.76 -9.22 -4.44
N GLY A 111 -2.90 -9.07 -5.45
CA GLY A 111 -1.79 -9.98 -5.73
C GLY A 111 -0.57 -9.80 -4.82
N VAL A 112 -0.47 -8.70 -4.05
CA VAL A 112 0.58 -8.55 -3.03
C VAL A 112 0.40 -9.59 -1.93
N THR A 113 1.51 -10.21 -1.48
CA THR A 113 1.48 -11.23 -0.43
C THR A 113 2.20 -10.77 0.84
N PRO A 114 1.87 -11.36 2.01
CA PRO A 114 2.63 -11.08 3.22
C PRO A 114 4.13 -11.42 3.11
N ALA A 115 4.48 -12.41 2.29
CA ALA A 115 5.87 -12.78 2.03
C ALA A 115 6.61 -11.66 1.27
N THR A 116 5.96 -11.06 0.27
CA THR A 116 6.49 -9.90 -0.47
C THR A 116 6.78 -8.71 0.46
N VAL A 117 5.82 -8.38 1.32
CA VAL A 117 5.95 -7.28 2.30
C VAL A 117 7.12 -7.54 3.26
N ARG A 118 7.17 -8.74 3.84
CA ARG A 118 8.27 -9.11 4.75
C ARG A 118 9.64 -9.11 4.06
N ALA A 119 9.71 -9.58 2.81
CA ALA A 119 10.95 -9.54 2.03
C ALA A 119 11.41 -8.09 1.79
N LEU A 120 10.48 -7.18 1.47
CA LEU A 120 10.78 -5.76 1.29
C LEU A 120 11.36 -5.14 2.58
N VAL A 121 10.70 -5.35 3.71
CA VAL A 121 11.14 -4.80 5.01
C VAL A 121 12.52 -5.36 5.37
N ALA A 122 12.71 -6.67 5.28
CA ALA A 122 13.98 -7.32 5.60
C ALA A 122 15.12 -6.94 4.63
N GLY A 123 14.81 -6.76 3.35
CA GLY A 123 15.79 -6.42 2.31
C GLY A 123 16.15 -4.95 2.25
N ARG A 124 15.39 -4.06 2.94
CA ARG A 124 15.64 -2.62 2.96
C ARG A 124 17.01 -2.28 3.55
N GLY A 125 17.38 -2.95 4.65
CA GLY A 125 18.55 -2.55 5.46
C GLY A 125 18.26 -1.33 6.36
N ASP A 126 18.99 -1.20 7.46
CA ASP A 126 18.67 -0.23 8.53
C ASP A 126 18.86 1.25 8.11
N ASP A 127 19.88 1.53 7.32
CA ASP A 127 20.26 2.89 6.91
C ASP A 127 19.64 3.35 5.59
N THR A 128 18.75 2.55 4.99
CA THR A 128 18.16 2.85 3.68
C THR A 128 16.97 3.79 3.81
N ALA A 129 17.02 4.91 3.09
CA ALA A 129 15.93 5.88 3.07
C ALA A 129 14.67 5.33 2.39
N MET A 130 14.82 4.63 1.24
CA MET A 130 13.71 4.05 0.48
C MET A 130 14.06 2.68 -0.08
N ALA A 131 13.09 1.76 -0.04
CA ALA A 131 13.18 0.50 -0.76
C ALA A 131 11.93 0.26 -1.63
N VAL A 132 12.13 -0.45 -2.74
CA VAL A 132 11.08 -0.81 -3.70
C VAL A 132 11.17 -2.29 -4.07
N CYS A 133 10.04 -2.95 -4.29
CA CYS A 133 10.03 -4.29 -4.83
C CYS A 133 10.49 -4.29 -6.30
N ARG A 134 11.45 -5.16 -6.63
CA ARG A 134 11.92 -5.42 -7.98
C ARG A 134 11.37 -6.76 -8.45
N TYR A 135 10.32 -6.73 -9.24
CA TYR A 135 9.71 -7.86 -9.91
C TYR A 135 10.43 -8.21 -11.21
N ASP A 136 10.06 -9.32 -11.85
CA ASP A 136 10.68 -9.76 -13.09
C ASP A 136 10.45 -8.78 -14.25
N ASP A 137 9.34 -8.02 -14.20
CA ASP A 137 8.90 -7.05 -15.22
C ASP A 137 9.09 -5.58 -14.81
N GLY A 138 9.57 -5.29 -13.60
CA GLY A 138 9.83 -3.91 -13.19
C GLY A 138 9.82 -3.64 -11.70
N ARG A 139 9.79 -2.35 -11.35
CA ARG A 139 9.60 -1.85 -9.98
C ARG A 139 8.11 -1.73 -9.68
N GLY A 140 7.69 -2.10 -8.48
CA GLY A 140 6.28 -2.04 -8.08
C GLY A 140 6.08 -1.96 -6.56
N HIS A 141 4.84 -1.75 -6.16
CA HIS A 141 4.46 -1.81 -4.76
C HIS A 141 4.58 -3.24 -4.20
N PRO A 142 4.71 -3.36 -2.85
CA PRO A 142 4.78 -2.29 -1.86
C PRO A 142 6.09 -1.52 -1.88
N LEU A 143 6.09 -0.33 -1.24
CA LEU A 143 7.25 0.53 -1.08
C LEU A 143 7.54 0.72 0.42
N ALA A 144 8.81 0.82 0.80
CA ALA A 144 9.19 1.08 2.20
C ALA A 144 10.01 2.37 2.31
N PHE A 145 9.66 3.19 3.29
CA PHE A 145 10.29 4.48 3.56
C PHE A 145 10.83 4.52 4.97
N GLY A 146 12.09 4.90 5.12
CA GLY A 146 12.67 5.25 6.40
C GLY A 146 12.12 6.59 6.92
N ARG A 147 12.17 6.76 8.24
CA ARG A 147 11.64 7.95 8.92
C ARG A 147 12.16 9.28 8.35
N ALA A 148 13.39 9.30 7.85
CA ALA A 148 13.99 10.49 7.27
C ALA A 148 13.21 11.07 6.09
N LEU A 149 12.41 10.24 5.39
CA LEU A 149 11.61 10.67 4.23
C LEU A 149 10.17 11.06 4.58
N PHE A 150 9.74 11.02 5.85
CA PHE A 150 8.34 11.31 6.19
C PHE A 150 7.93 12.75 5.87
N GLU A 151 8.82 13.71 6.04
CA GLU A 151 8.56 15.10 5.64
C GLU A 151 8.51 15.25 4.12
N ASP A 152 9.44 14.62 3.39
CA ASP A 152 9.36 14.59 1.92
C ASP A 152 8.04 14.00 1.43
N LEU A 153 7.55 12.92 2.08
CA LEU A 153 6.26 12.30 1.74
C LEU A 153 5.06 13.24 2.00
N ARG A 154 5.12 14.09 3.04
CA ARG A 154 4.09 15.10 3.34
C ARG A 154 4.03 16.20 2.28
N GLU A 155 5.17 16.57 1.73
CA GLU A 155 5.32 17.62 0.73
C GLU A 155 5.05 17.13 -0.71
N LEU A 156 4.73 15.85 -0.90
CA LEU A 156 4.41 15.31 -2.22
C LEU A 156 3.13 15.90 -2.79
N HIS A 157 3.07 16.06 -4.13
CA HIS A 157 1.89 16.54 -4.84
C HIS A 157 1.57 15.71 -6.09
N GLY A 158 0.32 15.26 -6.21
CA GLY A 158 -0.23 14.55 -7.35
C GLY A 158 -0.01 13.03 -7.32
N ASP A 159 -0.52 12.32 -8.33
CA ASP A 159 -0.58 10.86 -8.36
C ASP A 159 0.77 10.16 -8.50
N LYS A 160 1.70 10.75 -9.26
CA LYS A 160 3.03 10.17 -9.52
C LYS A 160 4.11 10.69 -8.58
N ALA A 161 3.73 11.33 -7.49
CA ALA A 161 4.67 12.03 -6.61
C ALA A 161 5.70 11.09 -5.97
N VAL A 162 5.30 9.89 -5.56
CA VAL A 162 6.20 8.88 -4.99
C VAL A 162 7.24 8.40 -6.00
N TRP A 163 6.85 8.22 -7.26
CA TRP A 163 7.78 7.83 -8.33
C TRP A 163 8.80 8.93 -8.64
N LYS A 164 8.37 10.20 -8.60
CA LYS A 164 9.28 11.34 -8.73
C LYS A 164 10.27 11.44 -7.55
N LEU A 165 9.81 11.13 -6.33
CA LEU A 165 10.69 11.04 -5.16
C LEU A 165 11.73 9.92 -5.37
N MET A 166 11.32 8.76 -5.84
CA MET A 166 12.21 7.65 -6.18
C MET A 166 13.25 8.04 -7.23
N ASP A 167 12.84 8.72 -8.31
CA ASP A 167 13.76 9.20 -9.34
C ASP A 167 14.76 10.21 -8.79
N ARG A 168 14.35 11.08 -7.86
CA ARG A 168 15.23 12.05 -7.18
C ARG A 168 16.28 11.38 -6.29
N LEU A 169 15.89 10.30 -5.60
CA LEU A 169 16.79 9.53 -4.73
C LEU A 169 17.78 8.68 -5.54
N GLY A 170 17.45 8.29 -6.76
CA GLY A 170 18.34 7.56 -7.64
C GLY A 170 18.94 6.30 -7.02
N ASP A 171 20.27 6.26 -6.89
CA ASP A 171 21.02 5.11 -6.38
C ASP A 171 20.85 4.88 -4.85
N GLU A 172 20.24 5.82 -4.12
CA GLU A 172 19.90 5.65 -2.70
C GLU A 172 18.68 4.73 -2.50
N VAL A 173 17.96 4.39 -3.57
CA VAL A 173 16.81 3.47 -3.52
C VAL A 173 17.29 2.03 -3.59
N VAL A 174 17.00 1.25 -2.55
CA VAL A 174 17.28 -0.19 -2.56
C VAL A 174 16.21 -0.94 -3.32
N GLU A 175 16.60 -1.71 -4.33
CA GLU A 175 15.73 -2.65 -5.03
C GLU A 175 15.76 -4.01 -4.35
N VAL A 176 14.64 -4.41 -3.78
CA VAL A 176 14.48 -5.73 -3.16
C VAL A 176 13.85 -6.68 -4.16
N ARG A 177 14.61 -7.67 -4.61
CA ARG A 177 14.11 -8.64 -5.59
C ARG A 177 13.04 -9.54 -4.99
N VAL A 178 11.89 -9.60 -5.67
CA VAL A 178 10.78 -10.50 -5.39
C VAL A 178 10.39 -11.26 -6.66
N PRO A 179 10.07 -12.54 -6.58
CA PRO A 179 9.72 -13.33 -7.76
C PRO A 179 8.34 -12.94 -8.31
N GLY A 180 8.16 -13.13 -9.63
CA GLY A 180 6.91 -12.92 -10.33
C GLY A 180 6.75 -11.52 -10.93
N SER A 181 5.59 -11.27 -11.51
CA SER A 181 5.26 -9.98 -12.14
C SER A 181 4.68 -9.00 -11.14
N ILE A 182 4.74 -7.71 -11.49
CA ILE A 182 4.12 -6.63 -10.71
C ILE A 182 2.63 -6.96 -10.51
N PRO A 183 2.12 -7.00 -9.25
CA PRO A 183 0.70 -7.17 -8.99
C PRO A 183 -0.13 -6.09 -9.70
N ARG A 184 -1.18 -6.50 -10.40
CA ARG A 184 -2.04 -5.57 -11.13
C ARG A 184 -2.88 -4.72 -10.19
N ASP A 185 -2.99 -3.43 -10.52
CA ASP A 185 -3.99 -2.52 -9.97
C ASP A 185 -5.36 -2.82 -10.61
N VAL A 186 -6.43 -2.64 -9.86
CA VAL A 186 -7.79 -2.67 -10.39
C VAL A 186 -8.26 -1.23 -10.63
N ASP A 187 -8.22 -0.81 -11.88
CA ASP A 187 -8.67 0.52 -12.30
C ASP A 187 -9.85 0.49 -13.27
N THR A 188 -9.98 -0.60 -14.03
CA THR A 188 -11.04 -0.82 -15.02
C THR A 188 -11.74 -2.15 -14.78
N ARG A 189 -12.86 -2.38 -15.47
CA ARG A 189 -13.57 -3.66 -15.42
C ARG A 189 -12.70 -4.79 -16.01
N GLU A 190 -11.95 -4.50 -17.05
CA GLU A 190 -11.04 -5.44 -17.68
C GLU A 190 -9.90 -5.86 -16.73
N ASP A 191 -9.34 -4.93 -15.94
CA ASP A 191 -8.33 -5.25 -14.93
C ASP A 191 -8.91 -6.21 -13.89
N TYR A 192 -10.12 -5.94 -13.43
CA TYR A 192 -10.80 -6.75 -12.44
C TYR A 192 -11.07 -8.18 -12.94
N GLU A 193 -11.62 -8.32 -14.16
CA GLU A 193 -11.88 -9.62 -14.80
C GLU A 193 -10.59 -10.42 -14.99
N ALA A 194 -9.49 -9.75 -15.40
CA ALA A 194 -8.19 -10.39 -15.56
C ALA A 194 -7.64 -10.94 -14.25
N ILE A 195 -7.83 -10.22 -13.14
CA ILE A 195 -7.39 -10.67 -11.81
C ILE A 195 -8.23 -11.86 -11.34
N LEU A 196 -9.54 -11.86 -11.54
CA LEU A 196 -10.41 -12.98 -11.18
C LEU A 196 -10.05 -14.26 -11.95
N ALA A 197 -9.81 -14.13 -13.27
CA ALA A 197 -9.40 -15.26 -14.10
C ALA A 197 -8.06 -15.88 -13.65
N ALA A 198 -7.13 -15.06 -13.18
CA ALA A 198 -5.85 -15.53 -12.66
C ALA A 198 -5.98 -16.31 -11.33
N VAL A 199 -6.97 -15.95 -10.49
CA VAL A 199 -7.27 -16.68 -9.23
C VAL A 199 -7.88 -18.03 -9.52
N GLU A 200 -8.81 -18.12 -10.49
CA GLU A 200 -9.47 -19.38 -10.87
C GLU A 200 -8.48 -20.40 -11.49
N ALA A 201 -7.39 -19.92 -12.08
CA ALA A 201 -6.36 -20.74 -12.73
C ALA A 201 -5.26 -21.25 -11.78
N SER A 202 -5.24 -20.81 -10.49
CA SER A 202 -4.19 -21.12 -9.50
C SER A 202 -4.59 -22.20 -8.52
#